data_ce4b15fac8e89bcb8c7ab411235eabc3
#
_entry.id   ce4b15fac8e89bcb8c7ab411235eabc3
#
_cell.length_a   1.000
_cell.length_b   1.000
_cell.length_c   1.000
_cell.angle_alpha   90.00
_cell.angle_beta   90.00
_cell.angle_gamma   90.00
#
_symmetry.space_group_name_H-M   'P 1'
#
loop_
_entity.id
_entity.type
_entity.pdbx_description
1 polymer ?
#
loop_
_entity_poly.entity_id
_entity_poly.type
_entity_poly.pdbx_seq_one_letter_code
_entity_poly.pdbx_strand_id
1 'polypeptide(L)'
;MEKIKVTPETVDEYIAAFPADIKKRMQQLRKTIRAAAPKADEVISYQMPGYKYFGMLVYFAAYKNHIGFYPGAGGVLEFYKKLSSFKSAKGSVQFPHDRPIPYDVISKIVKFRVKQNEEKFSLKKNNGKK
;
A
#
# COMPACT_ATOMS: atom_id res chain seq x y z
N MET A 1 15.93 3.36 25.36
CA MET A 1 16.19 4.38 24.80
C MET A 1 15.09 5.00 24.13
N GLU A 2 15.00 6.12 24.19
CA GLU A 2 14.02 6.71 23.64
C GLU A 2 14.14 6.90 22.29
N LYS A 3 13.28 6.60 21.60
CA LYS A 3 13.31 6.71 20.29
C LYS A 3 12.99 8.05 19.90
N ILE A 4 13.73 8.66 19.10
CA ILE A 4 13.42 9.91 18.61
C ILE A 4 12.35 9.79 17.62
N LYS A 5 11.28 10.54 17.81
CA LYS A 5 10.22 10.45 16.94
C LYS A 5 10.43 11.33 15.82
N VAL A 6 11.10 10.96 14.83
CA VAL A 6 11.30 11.74 13.65
C VAL A 6 10.22 11.40 12.66
N THR A 7 9.42 12.36 12.28
CA THR A 7 8.37 12.14 11.30
C THR A 7 9.00 12.07 9.92
N PRO A 8 8.86 10.99 9.19
CA PRO A 8 9.47 10.88 7.88
C PRO A 8 8.76 11.80 6.89
N GLU A 9 9.51 12.36 5.97
CA GLU A 9 8.94 13.19 4.93
C GLU A 9 8.98 12.49 3.59
N THR A 10 9.74 11.41 3.47
CA THR A 10 9.81 10.65 2.23
C THR A 10 9.72 9.17 2.53
N VAL A 11 9.40 8.39 1.52
CA VAL A 11 9.35 6.95 1.66
C VAL A 11 10.73 6.40 1.96
N ASP A 12 11.80 6.99 1.38
CA ASP A 12 13.16 6.58 1.69
C ASP A 12 13.45 6.74 3.18
N GLU A 13 13.07 7.86 3.74
CA GLU A 13 13.28 8.11 5.18
C GLU A 13 12.49 7.12 6.03
N TYR A 14 11.27 6.85 5.62
CA TYR A 14 10.44 5.92 6.37
C TYR A 14 11.11 4.55 6.43
N ILE A 15 11.52 4.04 5.29
CA ILE A 15 12.09 2.70 5.21
C ILE A 15 13.44 2.63 5.93
N ALA A 16 14.22 3.69 5.86
CA ALA A 16 15.56 3.71 6.47
C ALA A 16 15.55 3.49 7.98
N ALA A 17 14.43 3.72 8.64
CA ALA A 17 14.35 3.60 10.09
C ALA A 17 14.21 2.17 10.61
N PHE A 18 14.12 1.17 9.73
CA PHE A 18 13.84 -0.19 10.14
C PHE A 18 15.04 -1.13 9.99
N PRO A 19 15.03 -2.29 10.64
CA PRO A 19 16.12 -3.26 10.50
C PRO A 19 16.24 -3.77 9.07
N ALA A 20 17.42 -4.27 8.73
CA ALA A 20 17.75 -4.66 7.36
C ALA A 20 16.78 -5.62 6.70
N ASP A 21 16.31 -6.63 7.43
CA ASP A 21 15.38 -7.59 6.85
C ASP A 21 14.02 -6.97 6.57
N ILE A 22 13.57 -6.07 7.43
CA ILE A 22 12.29 -5.39 7.22
C ILE A 22 12.43 -4.38 6.07
N LYS A 23 13.57 -3.69 6.02
CA LYS A 23 13.84 -2.77 4.92
C LYS A 23 13.76 -3.49 3.59
N LYS A 24 14.35 -4.68 3.51
CA LYS A 24 14.36 -5.43 2.27
C LYS A 24 12.94 -5.77 1.82
N ARG A 25 12.12 -6.20 2.75
CA ARG A 25 10.72 -6.54 2.44
C ARG A 25 9.96 -5.30 1.98
N MET A 26 10.16 -4.17 2.64
CA MET A 26 9.49 -2.94 2.26
C MET A 26 9.99 -2.41 0.91
N GLN A 27 11.28 -2.56 0.61
CA GLN A 27 11.79 -2.14 -0.70
C GLN A 27 11.19 -2.99 -1.82
N GLN A 28 11.01 -4.29 -1.57
CA GLN A 28 10.40 -5.15 -2.57
C GLN A 28 8.91 -4.79 -2.75
N LEU A 29 8.24 -4.49 -1.67
CA LEU A 29 6.83 -4.06 -1.72
C LEU A 29 6.71 -2.75 -2.48
N ARG A 30 7.58 -1.79 -2.18
CA ARG A 30 7.64 -0.50 -2.86
C ARG A 30 7.82 -0.70 -4.35
N LYS A 31 8.76 -1.55 -4.73
CA LYS A 31 9.05 -1.82 -6.12
C LYS A 31 7.84 -2.43 -6.82
N THR A 32 7.18 -3.36 -6.15
CA THR A 32 5.98 -4.01 -6.69
C THR A 32 4.87 -2.99 -6.94
N ILE A 33 4.63 -2.12 -5.97
CA ILE A 33 3.59 -1.11 -6.09
C ILE A 33 3.91 -0.14 -7.21
N ARG A 34 5.15 0.33 -7.28
CA ARG A 34 5.54 1.29 -8.31
C ARG A 34 5.48 0.71 -9.71
N ALA A 35 5.79 -0.57 -9.84
CA ALA A 35 5.69 -1.23 -11.14
C ALA A 35 4.24 -1.39 -11.56
N ALA A 36 3.35 -1.64 -10.61
CA ALA A 36 1.92 -1.82 -10.92
C ALA A 36 1.20 -0.48 -11.12
N ALA A 37 1.72 0.60 -10.57
CA ALA A 37 1.12 1.92 -10.69
C ALA A 37 2.20 2.94 -11.02
N PRO A 38 2.77 2.88 -12.23
CA PRO A 38 3.92 3.73 -12.57
C PRO A 38 3.63 5.21 -12.59
N LYS A 39 2.37 5.61 -12.68
CA LYS A 39 2.01 7.02 -12.69
C LYS A 39 1.65 7.54 -11.32
N ALA A 40 1.66 6.70 -10.29
CA ALA A 40 1.28 7.13 -8.95
C ALA A 40 2.40 7.92 -8.29
N ASP A 41 2.01 8.87 -7.45
CA ASP A 41 2.98 9.63 -6.67
C ASP A 41 3.17 8.94 -5.32
N GLU A 42 4.42 8.79 -4.91
CA GLU A 42 4.73 8.28 -3.58
C GLU A 42 4.64 9.43 -2.61
N VAL A 43 3.93 9.25 -1.53
CA VAL A 43 3.77 10.29 -0.51
C VAL A 43 3.88 9.67 0.87
N ILE A 44 4.03 10.51 1.88
CA ILE A 44 3.86 10.08 3.26
C ILE A 44 2.52 10.64 3.71
N SER A 45 1.65 9.76 4.16
CA SER A 45 0.32 10.16 4.61
C SER A 45 0.01 9.30 5.83
N TYR A 46 -0.51 9.88 6.89
CA TYR A 46 -0.70 9.20 8.17
C TYR A 46 0.62 8.59 8.64
N GLN A 47 1.72 9.30 8.33
CA GLN A 47 3.07 8.90 8.72
C GLN A 47 3.51 7.55 8.14
N MET A 48 2.97 7.17 6.99
CA MET A 48 3.38 5.93 6.33
C MET A 48 3.39 6.10 4.82
N PRO A 49 4.09 5.23 4.10
CA PRO A 49 4.12 5.30 2.65
C PRO A 49 2.75 5.12 2.04
N GLY A 50 2.40 5.99 1.15
CA GLY A 50 1.15 5.93 0.41
C GLY A 50 1.37 6.25 -1.05
N TYR A 51 0.42 5.87 -1.88
CA TYR A 51 0.52 6.03 -3.33
C TYR A 51 -0.76 6.66 -3.84
N LYS A 52 -0.61 7.78 -4.55
CA LYS A 52 -1.76 8.54 -5.05
C LYS A 52 -1.83 8.56 -6.55
N TYR A 53 -3.02 8.32 -7.07
CA TYR A 53 -3.26 8.43 -8.51
C TYR A 53 -4.77 8.59 -8.63
N PHE A 54 -5.23 9.82 -8.89
CA PHE A 54 -6.64 10.19 -8.84
C PHE A 54 -7.23 9.79 -7.48
N GLY A 55 -6.53 10.16 -6.41
CA GLY A 55 -6.88 9.81 -5.05
C GLY A 55 -5.97 8.71 -4.54
N MET A 56 -6.12 8.33 -3.30
CA MET A 56 -5.23 7.33 -2.71
C MET A 56 -5.51 5.96 -3.31
N LEU A 57 -4.44 5.23 -3.56
CA LEU A 57 -4.53 3.86 -4.03
C LEU A 57 -4.34 2.90 -2.86
N VAL A 58 -3.16 2.89 -2.29
CA VAL A 58 -2.77 1.97 -1.23
C VAL A 58 -1.78 2.63 -0.30
N TYR A 59 -1.63 2.07 0.91
CA TYR A 59 -0.59 2.46 1.85
C TYR A 59 0.07 1.18 2.36
N PHE A 60 1.24 1.32 2.96
CA PHE A 60 1.78 0.22 3.77
C PHE A 60 2.52 0.79 4.98
N ALA A 61 2.71 -0.03 6.00
CA ALA A 61 3.46 0.35 7.18
C ALA A 61 4.06 -0.88 7.82
N ALA A 62 5.21 -0.74 8.44
CA ALA A 62 5.85 -1.85 9.12
C ALA A 62 5.59 -1.74 10.62
N TYR A 63 5.27 -2.85 11.22
CA TYR A 63 5.03 -2.95 12.66
C TYR A 63 5.94 -4.02 13.23
N LYS A 64 5.90 -4.24 14.51
CA LYS A 64 6.80 -5.16 15.17
C LYS A 64 6.76 -6.56 14.56
N ASN A 65 5.58 -7.09 14.30
CA ASN A 65 5.44 -8.46 13.86
C ASN A 65 4.94 -8.64 12.42
N HIS A 66 4.60 -7.56 11.75
CA HIS A 66 4.05 -7.68 10.40
C HIS A 66 4.19 -6.38 9.62
N ILE A 67 3.98 -6.48 8.32
CA ILE A 67 3.78 -5.32 7.47
C ILE A 67 2.30 -5.23 7.21
N GLY A 68 1.71 -4.06 7.48
CA GLY A 68 0.31 -3.81 7.17
C GLY A 68 0.21 -3.27 5.74
N PHE A 69 -0.74 -3.76 5.00
CA PHE A 69 -1.00 -3.30 3.64
C PHE A 69 -2.46 -2.83 3.60
N TYR A 70 -2.69 -1.64 3.07
CA TYR A 70 -3.99 -0.99 3.16
C TYR A 70 -4.52 -0.63 1.78
N PRO A 71 -5.12 -1.59 1.06
CA PRO A 71 -5.64 -1.33 -0.28
C PRO A 71 -7.08 -0.81 -0.28
N GLY A 72 -7.65 -0.59 0.88
CA GLY A 72 -9.04 -0.17 1.00
C GLY A 72 -10.00 -1.35 0.96
N ALA A 73 -11.24 -1.10 1.35
CA ALA A 73 -12.23 -2.16 1.48
C ALA A 73 -12.49 -2.87 0.14
N GLY A 74 -12.53 -2.12 -0.95
CA GLY A 74 -12.77 -2.72 -2.27
C GLY A 74 -11.64 -3.64 -2.69
N GLY A 75 -10.39 -3.27 -2.38
CA GLY A 75 -9.24 -4.10 -2.72
C GLY A 75 -9.23 -5.39 -1.93
N VAL A 76 -9.54 -5.32 -0.64
CA VAL A 76 -9.58 -6.51 0.19
C VAL A 76 -10.71 -7.43 -0.26
N LEU A 77 -11.88 -6.86 -0.52
CA LEU A 77 -13.03 -7.65 -0.92
C LEU A 77 -12.81 -8.36 -2.26
N GLU A 78 -12.28 -7.64 -3.23
CA GLU A 78 -12.07 -8.19 -4.55
C GLU A 78 -11.10 -9.38 -4.53
N PHE A 79 -10.10 -9.33 -3.66
CA PHE A 79 -9.07 -10.36 -3.60
C PHE A 79 -9.16 -11.22 -2.32
N TYR A 80 -10.34 -11.24 -1.72
CA TYR A 80 -10.56 -11.93 -0.46
C TYR A 80 -10.05 -13.36 -0.44
N LYS A 81 -10.34 -14.13 -1.46
CA LYS A 81 -9.92 -15.52 -1.49
C LYS A 81 -8.42 -15.68 -1.55
N LYS A 82 -7.75 -14.79 -2.29
CA LYS A 82 -6.30 -14.87 -2.42
C LYS A 82 -5.59 -14.38 -1.19
N LEU A 83 -6.28 -13.66 -0.32
CA LEU A 83 -5.72 -13.14 0.92
C LEU A 83 -6.16 -13.94 2.14
N SER A 84 -6.90 -15.02 1.93
CA SER A 84 -7.56 -15.74 3.03
C SER A 84 -6.62 -16.34 4.06
N SER A 85 -5.36 -16.59 3.71
CA SER A 85 -4.42 -17.16 4.68
C SER A 85 -3.76 -16.08 5.55
N PHE A 86 -4.12 -14.81 5.34
CA PHE A 86 -3.58 -13.72 6.13
C PHE A 86 -4.68 -13.08 6.96
N LYS A 87 -4.30 -12.50 8.09
CA LYS A 87 -5.25 -11.81 8.92
C LYS A 87 -5.64 -10.52 8.22
N SER A 88 -6.91 -10.27 8.08
CA SER A 88 -7.37 -9.07 7.40
C SER A 88 -8.54 -8.42 8.11
N ALA A 89 -8.78 -7.17 7.77
CA ALA A 89 -9.91 -6.43 8.26
C ALA A 89 -10.56 -5.78 7.04
N LYS A 90 -11.52 -4.91 7.25
CA LYS A 90 -12.27 -4.33 6.15
C LYS A 90 -11.42 -3.71 5.07
N GLY A 91 -10.41 -2.98 5.41
CA GLY A 91 -9.57 -2.30 4.41
C GLY A 91 -8.10 -2.61 4.50
N SER A 92 -7.73 -3.66 5.20
CA SER A 92 -6.32 -3.95 5.46
C SER A 92 -6.02 -5.42 5.52
N VAL A 93 -4.75 -5.78 5.33
CA VAL A 93 -4.30 -7.14 5.48
C VAL A 93 -2.92 -7.11 6.12
N GLN A 94 -2.60 -8.10 6.95
CA GLN A 94 -1.33 -8.18 7.66
C GLN A 94 -0.46 -9.27 7.07
N PHE A 95 0.80 -8.94 6.78
CA PHE A 95 1.76 -9.91 6.28
C PHE A 95 2.83 -10.11 7.35
N PRO A 96 2.79 -11.21 8.09
CA PRO A 96 3.77 -11.45 9.15
C PRO A 96 5.19 -11.45 8.61
N HIS A 97 6.14 -10.99 9.42
CA HIS A 97 7.53 -10.89 8.97
C HIS A 97 8.14 -12.26 8.68
N ASP A 98 7.59 -13.33 9.25
CA ASP A 98 8.12 -14.68 9.05
C ASP A 98 7.41 -15.44 7.93
N ARG A 99 6.64 -14.77 7.11
CA ARG A 99 5.97 -15.40 5.97
C ARG A 99 6.23 -14.61 4.70
N PRO A 100 6.29 -15.28 3.55
CA PRO A 100 6.47 -14.59 2.29
C PRO A 100 5.31 -13.64 2.02
N ILE A 101 5.61 -12.49 1.47
CA ILE A 101 4.58 -11.56 1.03
C ILE A 101 4.17 -11.95 -0.38
N PRO A 102 2.87 -12.06 -0.68
CA PRO A 102 2.43 -12.44 -2.01
C PRO A 102 2.48 -11.27 -2.98
N TYR A 103 3.69 -10.95 -3.45
CA TYR A 103 3.90 -9.75 -4.27
C TYR A 103 3.09 -9.78 -5.57
N ASP A 104 2.86 -10.96 -6.14
CA ASP A 104 2.06 -11.05 -7.36
C ASP A 104 0.61 -10.68 -7.11
N VAL A 105 0.07 -11.06 -5.96
CA VAL A 105 -1.30 -10.69 -5.59
C VAL A 105 -1.37 -9.19 -5.34
N ILE A 106 -0.35 -8.65 -4.65
CA ILE A 106 -0.30 -7.22 -4.37
C ILE A 106 -0.26 -6.43 -5.68
N SER A 107 0.51 -6.88 -6.66
CA SER A 107 0.56 -6.23 -7.95
C SER A 107 -0.82 -6.16 -8.58
N LYS A 108 -1.58 -7.26 -8.51
CA LYS A 108 -2.93 -7.31 -9.06
C LYS A 108 -3.88 -6.39 -8.31
N ILE A 109 -3.74 -6.32 -6.99
CA ILE A 109 -4.56 -5.44 -6.17
C ILE A 109 -4.31 -3.98 -6.55
N VAL A 110 -3.04 -3.61 -6.70
CA VAL A 110 -2.70 -2.23 -7.04
C VAL A 110 -3.25 -1.88 -8.42
N LYS A 111 -3.11 -2.76 -9.40
CA LYS A 111 -3.66 -2.53 -10.73
C LYS A 111 -5.18 -2.38 -10.70
N PHE A 112 -5.85 -3.17 -9.87
CA PHE A 112 -7.28 -3.07 -9.69
C PHE A 112 -7.65 -1.70 -9.11
N ARG A 113 -6.89 -1.24 -8.11
CA ARG A 113 -7.15 0.06 -7.50
C ARG A 113 -6.90 1.20 -8.49
N VAL A 114 -5.87 1.08 -9.32
CA VAL A 114 -5.59 2.08 -10.36
C VAL A 114 -6.82 2.20 -11.27
N LYS A 115 -7.33 1.07 -11.71
CA LYS A 115 -8.48 1.07 -12.60
C LYS A 115 -9.72 1.64 -11.93
N GLN A 116 -9.94 1.30 -10.67
CA GLN A 116 -11.06 1.85 -9.92
C GLN A 116 -11.00 3.37 -9.83
N ASN A 117 -9.81 3.90 -9.54
CA ASN A 117 -9.65 5.34 -9.39
C ASN A 117 -9.81 6.04 -10.74
N GLU A 118 -9.33 5.43 -11.81
CA GLU A 118 -9.53 5.98 -13.15
C GLU A 118 -11.00 6.04 -13.51
N GLU A 119 -11.72 5.00 -13.22
CA GLU A 119 -13.14 4.94 -13.51
C GLU A 119 -13.93 5.96 -12.69
N LYS A 120 -13.60 6.07 -11.42
CA LYS A 120 -14.25 7.01 -10.59
C LYS A 120 -14.01 8.43 -11.04
N PHE A 121 -12.77 8.75 -11.44
CA PHE A 121 -12.41 10.06 -11.92
C PHE A 121 -13.17 10.37 -13.21
N SER A 122 -13.29 9.42 -14.12
CA SER A 122 -14.02 9.60 -15.34
C SER A 122 -15.50 9.86 -15.12
N LEU A 123 -16.10 9.12 -14.22
CA LEU A 123 -17.50 9.31 -13.91
C LEU A 123 -17.77 10.67 -13.31
N LYS A 124 -16.88 11.08 -12.39
CA LYS A 124 -17.04 12.35 -11.74
C LYS A 124 -16.89 13.48 -12.74
N LYS A 125 -15.92 13.35 -13.66
CA LYS A 125 -15.68 14.36 -14.67
C LYS A 125 -16.88 14.46 -15.60
N ASN A 126 -17.46 13.35 -16.02
CA ASN A 126 -18.60 13.35 -16.88
C ASN A 126 -19.81 14.00 -16.21
N ASN A 127 -20.03 13.68 -14.94
CA ASN A 127 -21.12 14.29 -14.22
C ASN A 127 -20.94 15.79 -14.06
N GLY A 128 -19.72 16.22 -13.93
CA GLY A 128 -19.44 17.64 -13.76
C GLY A 128 -19.62 18.44 -15.02
N LYS A 129 -19.78 17.76 -16.14
CA LYS A 129 -19.96 18.46 -17.35
C LYS A 129 -21.34 18.84 -17.67
N LYS A 130 -22.24 18.70 -16.82
CA LYS A 130 -23.61 18.97 -17.13
C LYS A 130 -23.87 20.36 -17.41
#